data_104b9111b9e6e192c3bbcee708925304
#
_entry.id   104b9111b9e6e192c3bbcee708925304
#
_cell.length_a   1.000
_cell.length_b   1.000
_cell.length_c   1.000
_cell.angle_alpha   90.00
_cell.angle_beta   90.00
_cell.angle_gamma   90.00
#
_symmetry.space_group_name_H-M   'P 1'
#
loop_
_entity.id
_entity.type
_entity.pdbx_description
1 polymer ?
#
loop_
_entity_poly.entity_id
_entity_poly.type
_entity_poly.pdbx_seq_one_letter_code
_entity_poly.pdbx_strand_id
1 'polypeptide(L)'
;MPARLIQRKKETIYSDIIKLFFFFTPFFFGLFYEYAACICAVVLLLLLLYLIDRQKKLSIRFNMLLTALLALLAGYLLTPFWAVDSGMALLGFFKFLPAALFWLLLMQLGPEVRERLFLTIPVSGITMTLLSYPTCWIPALTPYFYASGRLGGFFQYSNSFALFLLLGIIPLAFQKKRRFLCLAGILVLLFGILATGSRTVFVLTVLIFLWLCLTRKRLRIPLMLLLAACVAAALLFVAITGNQDTIGRFLTISLESSTLMGRLLYYRDVLPVILKHPFGLGYMGYYYAQGGFQTGVYATKFVHNELLQFAVDVGWIPTLLFAFALLRRLLARKTPAMQRMLLFAICAHSMLDFDLQFLSIFFVLFLTMDPEEGKEIVWQWKKPNRRALFLSAGALAAVCLYLGAALFAGYRKNDALAARLYPAYTPSQLVLLAEARTPQEAEARADTILKRNESIALVWDAKALVSATQGDFETMVQYKRQALACAPYALTEYLDYFHLLRRAMETCQKQGEAARAALYAKRLLEIPDLLDAVKARTSPLAWKIQDQPELELPEEYAAYLNSLQTSDFR
;
A
#
# COMPACT_ATOMS: atom_id res chain seq x y z
N MET A 1 47.67 -1.58 22.51
CA MET A 1 47.46 -1.24 21.08
C MET A 1 46.67 -2.28 20.29
N PRO A 2 46.85 -3.62 20.41
CA PRO A 2 46.11 -4.63 19.64
C PRO A 2 44.62 -4.69 19.95
N ALA A 3 44.17 -4.55 21.19
CA ALA A 3 42.75 -4.64 21.55
C ALA A 3 41.89 -3.52 20.92
N ARG A 4 42.39 -2.27 20.87
CA ARG A 4 41.69 -1.15 20.20
C ARG A 4 41.60 -1.33 18.68
N LEU A 5 42.62 -1.92 18.05
CA LEU A 5 42.59 -2.24 16.61
C LEU A 5 41.58 -3.36 16.29
N ILE A 6 41.51 -4.40 17.13
CA ILE A 6 40.54 -5.49 16.99
C ILE A 6 39.13 -4.96 17.22
N GLN A 7 38.90 -4.10 18.19
CA GLN A 7 37.59 -3.48 18.45
C GLN A 7 37.15 -2.58 17.28
N ARG A 8 38.06 -1.73 16.77
CA ARG A 8 37.82 -0.88 15.60
C ARG A 8 37.47 -1.71 14.33
N LYS A 9 38.20 -2.81 14.11
CA LYS A 9 37.95 -3.72 12.98
C LYS A 9 36.61 -4.42 13.11
N LYS A 10 36.17 -4.80 14.31
CA LYS A 10 34.87 -5.39 14.59
C LYS A 10 33.73 -4.39 14.42
N GLU A 11 33.90 -3.12 14.83
CA GLU A 11 32.92 -2.05 14.61
C GLU A 11 32.73 -1.73 13.14
N THR A 12 33.75 -1.89 12.32
CA THR A 12 33.67 -1.71 10.87
C THR A 12 32.79 -2.80 10.23
N ILE A 13 32.95 -4.06 10.63
CA ILE A 13 32.23 -5.21 10.02
C ILE A 13 30.71 -5.10 10.22
N TYR A 14 30.21 -4.85 11.44
CA TYR A 14 28.78 -4.75 11.64
C TYR A 14 28.17 -3.50 10.96
N SER A 15 28.93 -2.40 10.94
CA SER A 15 28.54 -1.20 10.19
C SER A 15 28.35 -1.51 8.70
N ASP A 16 29.23 -2.31 8.11
CA ASP A 16 29.15 -2.66 6.70
C ASP A 16 28.00 -3.64 6.42
N ILE A 17 27.75 -4.59 7.31
CA ILE A 17 26.57 -5.48 7.19
C ILE A 17 25.27 -4.69 7.24
N ILE A 18 25.14 -3.72 8.15
CA ILE A 18 23.91 -2.89 8.25
C ILE A 18 23.77 -1.99 7.04
N LYS A 19 24.86 -1.40 6.52
CA LYS A 19 24.82 -0.62 5.29
C LYS A 19 24.42 -1.47 4.10
N LEU A 20 24.92 -2.70 4.00
CA LEU A 20 24.58 -3.65 2.95
C LEU A 20 23.10 -4.04 3.04
N PHE A 21 22.61 -4.35 4.24
CA PHE A 21 21.19 -4.60 4.46
C PHE A 21 20.34 -3.42 3.99
N PHE A 22 20.67 -2.20 4.46
CA PHE A 22 19.93 -1.00 4.11
C PHE A 22 20.01 -0.66 2.61
N PHE A 23 21.16 -0.93 1.97
CA PHE A 23 21.35 -0.77 0.53
C PHE A 23 20.41 -1.68 -0.27
N PHE A 24 20.26 -2.94 0.13
CA PHE A 24 19.48 -3.91 -0.62
C PHE A 24 17.96 -3.87 -0.34
N THR A 25 17.51 -3.30 0.78
CA THR A 25 16.07 -3.26 1.12
C THR A 25 15.18 -2.70 0.01
N PRO A 26 15.51 -1.61 -0.69
CA PRO A 26 14.65 -1.07 -1.74
C PRO A 26 14.60 -1.94 -3.02
N PHE A 27 15.57 -2.83 -3.24
CA PHE A 27 15.59 -3.73 -4.40
C PHE A 27 14.55 -4.85 -4.33
N PHE A 28 14.04 -5.16 -3.15
CA PHE A 28 12.98 -6.15 -2.93
C PHE A 28 11.61 -5.49 -2.94
N PHE A 29 11.22 -4.91 -4.08
CA PHE A 29 9.95 -4.21 -4.27
C PHE A 29 9.73 -3.07 -3.24
N GLY A 30 10.80 -2.41 -2.79
CA GLY A 30 10.75 -1.45 -1.70
C GLY A 30 10.27 -2.05 -0.37
N LEU A 31 10.24 -3.38 -0.22
CA LEU A 31 9.61 -4.14 0.88
C LEU A 31 8.09 -3.88 0.96
N PHE A 32 7.43 -3.77 -0.18
CA PHE A 32 5.98 -3.53 -0.27
C PHE A 32 5.15 -4.77 0.09
N TYR A 33 5.56 -5.94 -0.36
CA TYR A 33 4.81 -7.17 -0.15
C TYR A 33 4.97 -7.72 1.28
N GLU A 34 3.91 -8.31 1.83
CA GLU A 34 3.87 -8.84 3.19
C GLU A 34 4.90 -9.97 3.40
N TYR A 35 5.11 -10.85 2.41
CA TYR A 35 6.15 -11.89 2.48
C TYR A 35 7.56 -11.29 2.59
N ALA A 36 7.82 -10.19 1.88
CA ALA A 36 9.10 -9.50 1.94
C ALA A 36 9.30 -8.81 3.30
N ALA A 37 8.23 -8.27 3.89
CA ALA A 37 8.22 -7.74 5.25
C ALA A 37 8.53 -8.84 6.29
N CYS A 38 7.92 -10.02 6.17
CA CYS A 38 8.21 -11.16 7.04
C CYS A 38 9.69 -11.57 6.98
N ILE A 39 10.28 -11.67 5.78
CA ILE A 39 11.71 -11.98 5.61
C ILE A 39 12.57 -10.86 6.21
N CYS A 40 12.21 -9.61 5.98
CA CYS A 40 12.89 -8.46 6.55
C CYS A 40 12.87 -8.47 8.08
N ALA A 41 11.75 -8.84 8.71
CA ALA A 41 11.63 -8.98 10.15
C ALA A 41 12.63 -10.01 10.69
N VAL A 42 12.77 -11.17 10.02
CA VAL A 42 13.74 -12.21 10.40
C VAL A 42 15.18 -11.67 10.32
N VAL A 43 15.53 -10.99 9.22
CA VAL A 43 16.88 -10.40 9.07
C VAL A 43 17.15 -9.36 10.17
N LEU A 44 16.18 -8.49 10.47
CA LEU A 44 16.30 -7.49 11.53
C LEU A 44 16.43 -8.11 12.92
N LEU A 45 15.66 -9.18 13.21
CA LEU A 45 15.81 -9.94 14.46
C LEU A 45 17.21 -10.53 14.60
N LEU A 46 17.75 -11.14 13.54
CA LEU A 46 19.11 -11.68 13.55
C LEU A 46 20.16 -10.59 13.75
N LEU A 47 20.03 -9.44 13.08
CA LEU A 47 20.92 -8.29 13.26
C LEU A 47 20.86 -7.74 14.69
N LEU A 48 19.66 -7.58 15.25
CA LEU A 48 19.46 -7.15 16.63
C LEU A 48 20.10 -8.12 17.62
N LEU A 49 19.82 -9.41 17.50
CA LEU A 49 20.41 -10.44 18.37
C LEU A 49 21.93 -10.45 18.28
N TYR A 50 22.47 -10.31 17.07
CA TYR A 50 23.92 -10.21 16.86
C TYR A 50 24.53 -9.00 17.57
N LEU A 51 23.92 -7.80 17.42
CA LEU A 51 24.40 -6.59 18.09
C LEU A 51 24.31 -6.68 19.61
N ILE A 52 23.17 -7.16 20.13
CA ILE A 52 22.95 -7.31 21.56
C ILE A 52 23.97 -8.31 22.15
N ASP A 53 24.23 -9.42 21.47
CA ASP A 53 25.23 -10.40 21.94
C ASP A 53 26.64 -9.82 21.93
N ARG A 54 26.96 -8.96 20.96
CA ARG A 54 28.26 -8.29 20.87
C ARG A 54 28.43 -7.18 21.91
N GLN A 55 27.41 -6.35 22.10
CA GLN A 55 27.46 -5.21 23.03
C GLN A 55 27.18 -5.62 24.47
N LYS A 56 26.65 -6.84 24.69
CA LYS A 56 26.24 -7.37 26.01
C LYS A 56 25.21 -6.49 26.72
N LYS A 57 24.47 -5.69 25.97
CA LYS A 57 23.41 -4.80 26.45
C LYS A 57 22.36 -4.59 25.37
N LEU A 58 21.13 -4.32 25.80
CA LEU A 58 20.06 -3.78 24.97
C LEU A 58 19.70 -2.40 25.51
N SER A 59 19.88 -1.37 24.68
CA SER A 59 19.49 0.00 25.02
C SER A 59 18.14 0.29 24.37
N ILE A 60 17.15 0.65 25.18
CA ILE A 60 15.83 1.09 24.70
C ILE A 60 15.60 2.50 25.21
N ARG A 61 15.27 3.42 24.31
CA ARG A 61 14.92 4.80 24.66
C ARG A 61 13.43 5.02 24.47
N PHE A 62 12.74 5.23 25.56
CA PHE A 62 11.33 5.55 25.56
C PHE A 62 11.13 7.00 25.12
N ASN A 63 10.68 7.17 23.90
CA ASN A 63 10.37 8.45 23.29
C ASN A 63 9.00 8.39 22.59
N MET A 64 8.54 9.54 22.13
CA MET A 64 7.23 9.67 21.49
C MET A 64 7.06 8.76 20.28
N LEU A 65 8.12 8.61 19.46
CA LEU A 65 8.05 7.74 18.27
C LEU A 65 7.92 6.27 18.64
N LEU A 66 8.70 5.79 19.62
CA LEU A 66 8.57 4.39 20.09
C LEU A 66 7.16 4.14 20.64
N THR A 67 6.61 5.07 21.41
CA THR A 67 5.24 4.97 21.93
C THR A 67 4.23 4.89 20.80
N ALA A 68 4.36 5.75 19.78
CA ALA A 68 3.48 5.74 18.62
C ALA A 68 3.58 4.44 17.81
N LEU A 69 4.80 3.93 17.58
CA LEU A 69 5.02 2.65 16.88
C LEU A 69 4.44 1.46 17.65
N LEU A 70 4.62 1.43 18.97
CA LEU A 70 4.03 0.38 19.80
C LEU A 70 2.49 0.47 19.79
N ALA A 71 1.91 1.67 19.80
CA ALA A 71 0.47 1.87 19.70
C ALA A 71 -0.06 1.41 18.32
N LEU A 72 0.63 1.73 17.21
CA LEU A 72 0.29 1.25 15.87
C LEU A 72 0.35 -0.29 15.80
N LEU A 73 1.45 -0.90 16.28
CA LEU A 73 1.58 -2.36 16.27
C LEU A 73 0.55 -3.05 17.17
N ALA A 74 0.26 -2.49 18.34
CA ALA A 74 -0.81 -2.99 19.20
C ALA A 74 -2.17 -2.90 18.51
N GLY A 75 -2.45 -1.79 17.80
CA GLY A 75 -3.62 -1.65 16.97
C GLY A 75 -3.71 -2.77 15.93
N TYR A 76 -2.68 -2.99 15.12
CA TYR A 76 -2.67 -4.08 14.13
C TYR A 76 -2.77 -5.48 14.76
N LEU A 77 -2.24 -5.69 15.95
CA LEU A 77 -2.34 -6.98 16.66
C LEU A 77 -3.76 -7.22 17.21
N LEU A 78 -4.46 -6.18 17.59
CA LEU A 78 -5.79 -6.26 18.21
C LEU A 78 -6.94 -6.19 17.20
N THR A 79 -6.76 -5.49 16.08
CA THR A 79 -7.83 -5.33 15.06
C THR A 79 -8.41 -6.65 14.51
N PRO A 80 -7.72 -7.82 14.44
CA PRO A 80 -8.33 -9.07 14.00
C PRO A 80 -9.61 -9.46 14.76
N PHE A 81 -9.80 -8.97 15.99
CA PHE A 81 -10.98 -9.28 16.80
C PHE A 81 -12.28 -8.60 16.33
N TRP A 82 -12.19 -7.51 15.53
CA TRP A 82 -13.34 -6.75 15.02
C TRP A 82 -13.17 -6.27 13.57
N ALA A 83 -12.10 -6.67 12.89
CA ALA A 83 -11.80 -6.26 11.53
C ALA A 83 -12.82 -6.78 10.52
N VAL A 84 -12.93 -6.09 9.39
CA VAL A 84 -13.70 -6.53 8.21
C VAL A 84 -13.20 -7.89 7.71
N ASP A 85 -11.89 -8.13 7.78
CA ASP A 85 -11.26 -9.39 7.44
C ASP A 85 -10.22 -9.73 8.52
N SER A 86 -10.56 -10.67 9.39
CA SER A 86 -9.71 -11.03 10.53
C SER A 86 -8.38 -11.65 10.10
N GLY A 87 -8.36 -12.40 8.99
CA GLY A 87 -7.15 -13.01 8.45
C GLY A 87 -6.18 -11.98 7.88
N MET A 88 -6.68 -11.09 7.05
CA MET A 88 -5.87 -10.02 6.48
C MET A 88 -5.41 -9.02 7.55
N ALA A 89 -6.27 -8.70 8.53
CA ALA A 89 -5.93 -7.78 9.62
C ALA A 89 -4.70 -8.23 10.41
N LEU A 90 -4.56 -9.54 10.69
CA LEU A 90 -3.38 -10.08 11.36
C LEU A 90 -2.09 -9.83 10.57
N LEU A 91 -2.16 -9.86 9.25
CA LEU A 91 -0.99 -9.61 8.39
C LEU A 91 -0.47 -8.17 8.53
N GLY A 92 -1.30 -7.22 8.93
CA GLY A 92 -0.89 -5.84 9.21
C GLY A 92 0.17 -5.75 10.31
N PHE A 93 0.06 -6.55 11.37
CA PHE A 93 1.09 -6.63 12.40
C PHE A 93 2.44 -7.10 11.83
N PHE A 94 2.46 -8.18 11.05
CA PHE A 94 3.69 -8.69 10.44
C PHE A 94 4.23 -7.77 9.34
N LYS A 95 3.36 -7.04 8.65
CA LYS A 95 3.74 -6.02 7.67
C LYS A 95 4.54 -4.88 8.30
N PHE A 96 4.11 -4.37 9.46
CA PHE A 96 4.74 -3.23 10.12
C PHE A 96 5.72 -3.60 11.24
N LEU A 97 5.82 -4.88 11.62
CA LEU A 97 6.81 -5.36 12.60
C LEU A 97 8.26 -4.95 12.24
N PRO A 98 8.71 -5.04 10.97
CA PRO A 98 10.07 -4.60 10.60
C PRO A 98 10.33 -3.13 10.91
N ALA A 99 9.31 -2.27 10.88
CA ALA A 99 9.44 -0.85 11.20
C ALA A 99 9.88 -0.65 12.66
N ALA A 100 9.25 -1.33 13.61
CA ALA A 100 9.64 -1.27 15.01
C ALA A 100 11.00 -1.94 15.27
N LEU A 101 11.27 -3.08 14.63
CA LEU A 101 12.57 -3.76 14.75
C LEU A 101 13.72 -2.88 14.21
N PHE A 102 13.50 -2.18 13.09
CA PHE A 102 14.49 -1.26 12.55
C PHE A 102 14.70 -0.04 13.46
N TRP A 103 13.62 0.48 14.07
CA TRP A 103 13.76 1.55 15.06
C TRP A 103 14.55 1.11 16.28
N LEU A 104 14.30 -0.10 16.80
CA LEU A 104 15.11 -0.69 17.88
C LEU A 104 16.58 -0.90 17.45
N LEU A 105 16.82 -1.30 16.20
CA LEU A 105 18.18 -1.43 15.66
C LEU A 105 18.91 -0.10 15.65
N LEU A 106 18.24 1.00 15.21
CA LEU A 106 18.84 2.34 15.21
C LEU A 106 19.26 2.82 16.60
N MET A 107 18.55 2.41 17.66
CA MET A 107 18.92 2.72 19.04
C MET A 107 20.22 2.00 19.48
N GLN A 108 20.59 0.88 18.84
CA GLN A 108 21.82 0.15 19.15
C GLN A 108 23.03 0.69 18.37
N LEU A 109 22.83 1.60 17.39
CA LEU A 109 23.87 2.10 16.52
C LEU A 109 24.43 3.43 17.01
N GLY A 110 25.75 3.58 16.94
CA GLY A 110 26.41 4.86 17.17
C GLY A 110 26.07 5.90 16.07
N PRO A 111 26.20 7.20 16.38
CA PRO A 111 25.85 8.29 15.46
C PRO A 111 26.59 8.21 14.11
N GLU A 112 27.87 7.84 14.12
CA GLU A 112 28.67 7.71 12.89
C GLU A 112 28.11 6.66 11.91
N VAL A 113 27.60 5.53 12.43
CA VAL A 113 27.01 4.49 11.60
C VAL A 113 25.69 4.98 11.01
N ARG A 114 24.85 5.63 11.83
CA ARG A 114 23.57 6.21 11.38
C ARG A 114 23.77 7.27 10.31
N GLU A 115 24.76 8.16 10.46
CA GLU A 115 25.08 9.17 9.44
C GLU A 115 25.50 8.54 8.11
N ARG A 116 26.26 7.43 8.15
CA ARG A 116 26.67 6.72 6.93
C ARG A 116 25.49 6.08 6.19
N LEU A 117 24.39 5.73 6.89
CA LEU A 117 23.20 5.18 6.23
C LEU A 117 22.52 6.19 5.31
N PHE A 118 22.60 7.50 5.58
CA PHE A 118 22.06 8.50 4.65
C PHE A 118 22.73 8.47 3.27
N LEU A 119 24.01 8.08 3.19
CA LEU A 119 24.71 7.97 1.92
C LEU A 119 24.39 6.68 1.16
N THR A 120 23.82 5.68 1.81
CA THR A 120 23.34 4.47 1.13
C THR A 120 22.09 4.76 0.28
N ILE A 121 21.24 5.71 0.68
CA ILE A 121 20.03 6.08 -0.05
C ILE A 121 20.33 6.48 -1.51
N PRO A 122 21.18 7.49 -1.77
CA PRO A 122 21.52 7.86 -3.15
C PRO A 122 22.23 6.73 -3.91
N VAL A 123 23.10 5.95 -3.26
CA VAL A 123 23.79 4.84 -3.93
C VAL A 123 22.78 3.79 -4.40
N SER A 124 21.81 3.40 -3.55
CA SER A 124 20.72 2.50 -3.94
C SER A 124 19.88 3.09 -5.09
N GLY A 125 19.47 4.36 -4.97
CA GLY A 125 18.66 5.04 -5.98
C GLY A 125 19.35 5.13 -7.35
N ILE A 126 20.63 5.52 -7.36
CA ILE A 126 21.44 5.57 -8.60
C ILE A 126 21.55 4.16 -9.22
N THR A 127 21.91 3.16 -8.41
CA THR A 127 22.05 1.78 -8.90
C THR A 127 20.72 1.26 -9.47
N MET A 128 19.61 1.46 -8.77
CA MET A 128 18.29 1.05 -9.26
C MET A 128 17.91 1.78 -10.55
N THR A 129 18.17 3.07 -10.67
CA THR A 129 17.89 3.84 -11.89
C THR A 129 18.69 3.31 -13.07
N LEU A 130 20.01 3.11 -12.89
CA LEU A 130 20.90 2.63 -13.95
C LEU A 130 20.58 1.19 -14.37
N LEU A 131 20.10 0.34 -13.47
CA LEU A 131 19.71 -1.03 -13.78
C LEU A 131 18.31 -1.12 -14.40
N SER A 132 17.35 -0.35 -13.93
CA SER A 132 15.95 -0.45 -14.38
C SER A 132 15.67 0.36 -15.65
N TYR A 133 16.28 1.53 -15.83
CA TYR A 133 15.99 2.37 -16.98
C TYR A 133 16.24 1.68 -18.33
N PRO A 134 17.38 0.98 -18.57
CA PRO A 134 17.64 0.34 -19.85
C PRO A 134 16.68 -0.80 -20.18
N THR A 135 15.88 -1.29 -19.23
CA THR A 135 14.94 -2.38 -19.49
C THR A 135 13.80 -1.99 -20.42
N CYS A 136 13.58 -0.67 -20.67
CA CYS A 136 12.62 -0.21 -21.68
C CYS A 136 12.93 -0.68 -23.10
N TRP A 137 14.21 -1.01 -23.38
CA TRP A 137 14.64 -1.57 -24.68
C TRP A 137 14.66 -3.10 -24.71
N ILE A 138 14.31 -3.76 -23.61
CA ILE A 138 14.30 -5.23 -23.47
C ILE A 138 12.86 -5.69 -23.21
N PRO A 139 12.07 -6.08 -24.24
CA PRO A 139 10.64 -6.39 -24.09
C PRO A 139 10.33 -7.40 -22.99
N ALA A 140 11.19 -8.40 -22.78
CA ALA A 140 11.02 -9.40 -21.72
C ALA A 140 11.15 -8.82 -20.29
N LEU A 141 11.85 -7.71 -20.10
CA LEU A 141 12.08 -7.07 -18.80
C LEU A 141 11.16 -5.87 -18.57
N THR A 142 10.72 -5.20 -19.64
CA THR A 142 9.87 -4.00 -19.54
C THR A 142 8.69 -4.16 -18.57
N PRO A 143 7.89 -5.26 -18.59
CA PRO A 143 6.72 -5.39 -17.70
C PRO A 143 7.06 -5.42 -16.20
N TYR A 144 8.31 -5.75 -15.85
CA TYR A 144 8.76 -5.82 -14.45
C TYR A 144 9.18 -4.46 -13.88
N PHE A 145 9.59 -3.52 -14.77
CA PHE A 145 10.13 -2.23 -14.35
C PHE A 145 9.32 -1.03 -14.81
N TYR A 146 8.41 -1.24 -15.77
CA TYR A 146 7.54 -0.19 -16.31
C TYR A 146 6.07 -0.55 -16.14
N ALA A 147 5.25 0.42 -15.75
CA ALA A 147 3.80 0.33 -15.68
C ALA A 147 3.19 1.53 -16.42
N SER A 148 2.32 1.27 -17.41
CA SER A 148 1.70 2.30 -18.26
C SER A 148 2.71 3.30 -18.83
N GLY A 149 3.83 2.80 -19.38
CA GLY A 149 4.91 3.60 -19.97
C GLY A 149 5.77 4.38 -18.96
N ARG A 150 5.58 4.22 -17.66
CA ARG A 150 6.26 4.92 -16.59
C ARG A 150 7.28 4.02 -15.88
N LEU A 151 8.45 4.54 -15.56
CA LEU A 151 9.46 3.81 -14.81
C LEU A 151 9.00 3.60 -13.35
N GLY A 152 8.65 2.37 -13.00
CA GLY A 152 8.35 1.93 -11.63
C GLY A 152 9.60 1.42 -10.89
N GLY A 153 10.66 1.10 -11.65
CA GLY A 153 11.91 0.56 -11.15
C GLY A 153 11.69 -0.71 -10.30
N PHE A 154 12.57 -0.93 -9.36
CA PHE A 154 12.47 -2.05 -8.42
C PHE A 154 11.28 -1.94 -7.44
N PHE A 155 10.65 -0.77 -7.32
CA PHE A 155 9.42 -0.60 -6.52
C PHE A 155 8.18 -1.11 -7.25
N GLN A 156 8.23 -1.25 -8.58
CA GLN A 156 7.08 -1.53 -9.45
C GLN A 156 5.94 -0.49 -9.29
N TYR A 157 6.25 0.65 -8.70
CA TYR A 157 5.34 1.76 -8.49
C TYR A 157 6.05 3.09 -8.66
N SER A 158 5.67 3.83 -9.71
CA SER A 158 6.41 5.00 -10.18
C SER A 158 6.47 6.15 -9.17
N ASN A 159 5.40 6.39 -8.38
CA ASN A 159 5.36 7.53 -7.47
C ASN A 159 6.29 7.33 -6.26
N SER A 160 6.22 6.18 -5.59
CA SER A 160 7.09 5.90 -4.44
C SER A 160 8.54 5.68 -4.86
N PHE A 161 8.79 5.13 -6.08
CA PHE A 161 10.14 5.09 -6.62
C PHE A 161 10.69 6.49 -6.84
N ALA A 162 9.92 7.40 -7.46
CA ALA A 162 10.30 8.80 -7.62
C ALA A 162 10.61 9.48 -6.28
N LEU A 163 9.77 9.27 -5.26
CA LEU A 163 10.04 9.79 -3.92
C LEU A 163 11.38 9.26 -3.39
N PHE A 164 11.64 7.95 -3.48
CA PHE A 164 12.90 7.36 -3.02
C PHE A 164 14.11 8.00 -3.72
N LEU A 165 14.02 8.29 -5.03
CA LEU A 165 15.07 9.00 -5.78
C LEU A 165 15.25 10.43 -5.27
N LEU A 166 14.18 11.16 -4.98
CA LEU A 166 14.24 12.50 -4.38
C LEU A 166 14.92 12.46 -3.00
N LEU A 167 14.59 11.44 -2.18
CA LEU A 167 15.25 11.23 -0.88
C LEU A 167 16.75 10.96 -1.04
N GLY A 168 17.21 10.41 -2.17
CA GLY A 168 18.62 10.26 -2.51
C GLY A 168 19.30 11.58 -2.89
N ILE A 169 18.61 12.51 -3.53
CA ILE A 169 19.16 13.83 -3.91
C ILE A 169 19.56 14.64 -2.69
N ILE A 170 18.74 14.64 -1.64
CA ILE A 170 18.95 15.50 -0.47
C ILE A 170 20.29 15.22 0.23
N PRO A 171 20.68 13.98 0.60
CA PRO A 171 21.98 13.71 1.21
C PRO A 171 23.17 14.10 0.32
N LEU A 172 23.06 13.90 -1.01
CA LEU A 172 24.12 14.33 -1.94
C LEU A 172 24.31 15.85 -1.95
N ALA A 173 23.22 16.63 -1.90
CA ALA A 173 23.27 18.08 -1.82
C ALA A 173 23.94 18.61 -0.54
N PHE A 174 23.93 17.81 0.54
CA PHE A 174 24.59 18.16 1.80
C PHE A 174 26.07 17.74 1.88
N GLN A 175 26.56 16.91 0.92
CA GLN A 175 27.96 16.51 0.90
C GLN A 175 28.89 17.67 0.56
N LYS A 176 30.00 17.79 1.33
CA LYS A 176 31.03 18.79 1.11
C LYS A 176 32.18 18.27 0.23
N LYS A 177 32.44 16.96 0.29
CA LYS A 177 33.51 16.28 -0.45
C LYS A 177 32.99 15.73 -1.78
N ARG A 178 33.88 15.52 -2.76
CA ARG A 178 33.59 14.87 -4.05
C ARG A 178 32.40 15.51 -4.80
N ARG A 179 32.34 16.84 -4.85
CA ARG A 179 31.20 17.60 -5.39
C ARG A 179 30.79 17.18 -6.80
N PHE A 180 31.75 16.94 -7.67
CA PHE A 180 31.47 16.50 -9.04
C PHE A 180 30.70 15.16 -9.04
N LEU A 181 31.13 14.16 -8.26
CA LEU A 181 30.43 12.88 -8.14
C LEU A 181 29.02 13.06 -7.54
N CYS A 182 28.86 13.96 -6.58
CA CYS A 182 27.54 14.27 -6.01
C CYS A 182 26.60 14.89 -7.07
N LEU A 183 27.11 15.85 -7.87
CA LEU A 183 26.33 16.46 -8.94
C LEU A 183 25.97 15.44 -10.04
N ALA A 184 26.90 14.59 -10.44
CA ALA A 184 26.62 13.48 -11.38
C ALA A 184 25.57 12.52 -10.83
N GLY A 185 25.65 12.16 -9.52
CA GLY A 185 24.63 11.35 -8.87
C GLY A 185 23.26 12.02 -8.83
N ILE A 186 23.20 13.34 -8.52
CA ILE A 186 21.96 14.12 -8.57
C ILE A 186 21.36 14.10 -9.98
N LEU A 187 22.19 14.25 -11.02
CA LEU A 187 21.73 14.20 -12.41
C LEU A 187 21.07 12.86 -12.75
N VAL A 188 21.68 11.74 -12.36
CA VAL A 188 21.10 10.40 -12.58
C VAL A 188 19.76 10.26 -11.84
N LEU A 189 19.68 10.70 -10.59
CA LEU A 189 18.45 10.62 -9.79
C LEU A 189 17.34 11.51 -10.37
N LEU A 190 17.66 12.75 -10.83
CA LEU A 190 16.71 13.62 -11.50
C LEU A 190 16.19 13.01 -12.80
N PHE A 191 17.08 12.43 -13.59
CA PHE A 191 16.69 11.71 -14.80
C PHE A 191 15.73 10.56 -14.46
N GLY A 192 16.04 9.78 -13.40
CA GLY A 192 15.13 8.75 -12.91
C GLY A 192 13.76 9.31 -12.50
N ILE A 193 13.71 10.43 -11.77
CA ILE A 193 12.44 11.09 -11.40
C ILE A 193 11.63 11.47 -12.64
N LEU A 194 12.26 12.06 -13.65
CA LEU A 194 11.59 12.41 -14.91
C LEU A 194 11.03 11.16 -15.61
N ALA A 195 11.81 10.06 -15.69
CA ALA A 195 11.38 8.81 -16.30
C ALA A 195 10.18 8.16 -15.56
N THR A 196 10.00 8.43 -14.27
CA THR A 196 8.81 7.96 -13.53
C THR A 196 7.54 8.69 -13.92
N GLY A 197 7.60 9.90 -14.47
CA GLY A 197 6.44 10.74 -14.77
C GLY A 197 5.59 11.12 -13.55
N SER A 198 6.17 11.12 -12.33
CA SER A 198 5.45 11.47 -11.10
C SER A 198 5.33 12.99 -10.94
N ARG A 199 4.13 13.53 -11.20
CA ARG A 199 3.85 14.98 -11.11
C ARG A 199 4.06 15.52 -9.70
N THR A 200 3.57 14.81 -8.70
CA THR A 200 3.67 15.20 -7.28
C THR A 200 5.12 15.28 -6.82
N VAL A 201 5.92 14.25 -7.15
CA VAL A 201 7.35 14.27 -6.80
C VAL A 201 8.11 15.32 -7.58
N PHE A 202 7.74 15.58 -8.84
CA PHE A 202 8.35 16.66 -9.61
C PHE A 202 8.14 18.02 -8.94
N VAL A 203 6.90 18.37 -8.56
CA VAL A 203 6.59 19.60 -7.81
C VAL A 203 7.39 19.64 -6.50
N LEU A 204 7.42 18.53 -5.76
CA LEU A 204 8.17 18.44 -4.51
C LEU A 204 9.68 18.61 -4.73
N THR A 205 10.21 18.10 -5.84
CA THR A 205 11.62 18.29 -6.22
C THR A 205 11.93 19.77 -6.45
N VAL A 206 11.06 20.49 -7.16
CA VAL A 206 11.20 21.94 -7.36
C VAL A 206 11.18 22.67 -6.02
N LEU A 207 10.26 22.34 -5.11
CA LEU A 207 10.19 22.94 -3.77
C LEU A 207 11.46 22.70 -2.95
N ILE A 208 11.98 21.47 -2.96
CA ILE A 208 13.24 21.10 -2.29
C ILE A 208 14.42 21.86 -2.91
N PHE A 209 14.47 22.00 -4.24
CA PHE A 209 15.53 22.76 -4.91
C PHE A 209 15.46 24.25 -4.57
N LEU A 210 14.28 24.84 -4.54
CA LEU A 210 14.08 26.21 -4.06
C LEU A 210 14.57 26.37 -2.62
N TRP A 211 14.20 25.45 -1.74
CA TRP A 211 14.66 25.45 -0.36
C TRP A 211 16.20 25.34 -0.27
N LEU A 212 16.82 24.44 -1.04
CA LEU A 212 18.28 24.32 -1.14
C LEU A 212 18.93 25.60 -1.70
N CYS A 213 18.35 26.23 -2.73
CA CYS A 213 18.84 27.47 -3.29
C CYS A 213 18.76 28.65 -2.30
N LEU A 214 17.71 28.71 -1.49
CA LEU A 214 17.55 29.75 -0.47
C LEU A 214 18.54 29.56 0.71
N THR A 215 18.78 28.32 1.13
CA THR A 215 19.59 28.01 2.30
C THR A 215 21.05 27.73 1.98
N ARG A 216 21.37 27.32 0.74
CA ARG A 216 22.71 26.89 0.28
C ARG A 216 23.18 27.67 -0.93
N LYS A 217 23.53 28.96 -0.75
CA LYS A 217 23.93 29.87 -1.84
C LYS A 217 24.92 29.26 -2.85
N ARG A 218 25.85 28.39 -2.39
CA ARG A 218 26.86 27.73 -3.22
C ARG A 218 26.30 26.66 -4.18
N LEU A 219 25.06 26.18 -3.95
CA LEU A 219 24.41 25.17 -4.79
C LEU A 219 23.44 25.78 -5.80
N ARG A 220 23.14 27.08 -5.73
CA ARG A 220 22.15 27.75 -6.60
C ARG A 220 22.42 27.49 -8.07
N ILE A 221 23.58 27.92 -8.55
CA ILE A 221 23.95 27.82 -9.98
C ILE A 221 24.04 26.35 -10.41
N PRO A 222 24.79 25.45 -9.70
CA PRO A 222 24.84 24.04 -10.09
C PRO A 222 23.47 23.35 -10.14
N LEU A 223 22.58 23.59 -9.17
CA LEU A 223 21.25 22.96 -9.15
C LEU A 223 20.33 23.52 -10.26
N MET A 224 20.39 24.82 -10.55
CA MET A 224 19.65 25.41 -11.66
C MET A 224 20.15 24.88 -13.01
N LEU A 225 21.45 24.77 -13.20
CA LEU A 225 22.04 24.18 -14.42
C LEU A 225 21.66 22.70 -14.57
N LEU A 226 21.68 21.93 -13.49
CA LEU A 226 21.25 20.53 -13.49
C LEU A 226 19.77 20.39 -13.87
N LEU A 227 18.90 21.22 -13.28
CA LEU A 227 17.48 21.20 -13.61
C LEU A 227 17.26 21.56 -15.09
N ALA A 228 17.93 22.61 -15.57
CA ALA A 228 17.87 23.01 -16.97
C ALA A 228 18.40 21.91 -17.91
N ALA A 229 19.52 21.26 -17.56
CA ALA A 229 20.07 20.14 -18.33
C ALA A 229 19.12 18.93 -18.37
N CYS A 230 18.45 18.61 -17.26
CA CYS A 230 17.45 17.54 -17.22
C CYS A 230 16.23 17.86 -18.09
N VAL A 231 15.72 19.09 -18.03
CA VAL A 231 14.61 19.52 -18.89
C VAL A 231 15.02 19.48 -20.36
N ALA A 232 16.21 19.99 -20.71
CA ALA A 232 16.73 19.95 -22.07
C ALA A 232 16.90 18.51 -22.58
N ALA A 233 17.45 17.61 -21.74
CA ALA A 233 17.61 16.18 -22.08
C ALA A 233 16.25 15.48 -22.27
N ALA A 234 15.25 15.80 -21.44
CA ALA A 234 13.91 15.27 -21.59
C ALA A 234 13.23 15.77 -22.88
N LEU A 235 13.36 17.05 -23.21
CA LEU A 235 12.85 17.62 -24.47
C LEU A 235 13.54 16.98 -25.69
N LEU A 236 14.86 16.83 -25.64
CA LEU A 236 15.62 16.17 -26.70
C LEU A 236 15.21 14.70 -26.88
N PHE A 237 15.00 13.97 -25.79
CA PHE A 237 14.51 12.59 -25.81
C PHE A 237 13.15 12.49 -26.52
N VAL A 238 12.22 13.37 -26.22
CA VAL A 238 10.93 13.44 -26.92
C VAL A 238 11.09 13.76 -28.40
N ALA A 239 11.95 14.74 -28.73
CA ALA A 239 12.21 15.10 -30.12
C ALA A 239 12.77 13.92 -30.94
N ILE A 240 13.62 13.07 -30.33
CA ILE A 240 14.23 11.91 -30.98
C ILE A 240 13.26 10.73 -31.06
N THR A 241 12.50 10.46 -29.99
CA THR A 241 11.68 9.23 -29.88
C THR A 241 10.23 9.42 -30.31
N GLY A 242 9.77 10.67 -30.45
CA GLY A 242 8.36 11.02 -30.69
C GLY A 242 7.44 10.73 -29.49
N ASN A 243 7.98 10.21 -28.38
CA ASN A 243 7.20 9.86 -27.19
C ASN A 243 6.88 11.11 -26.36
N GLN A 244 5.73 11.73 -26.68
CA GLN A 244 5.25 12.94 -26.00
C GLN A 244 4.55 12.66 -24.67
N ASP A 245 4.16 11.41 -24.38
CA ASP A 245 3.31 11.06 -23.25
C ASP A 245 3.93 11.43 -21.90
N THR A 246 5.21 11.21 -21.72
CA THR A 246 5.90 11.51 -20.45
C THR A 246 5.99 13.01 -20.19
N ILE A 247 6.33 13.82 -21.21
CA ILE A 247 6.42 15.29 -21.06
C ILE A 247 5.03 15.92 -21.05
N GLY A 248 4.10 15.46 -21.88
CA GLY A 248 2.71 15.90 -21.87
C GLY A 248 2.09 15.81 -20.46
N ARG A 249 2.47 14.81 -19.69
CA ARG A 249 2.03 14.65 -18.29
C ARG A 249 2.50 15.78 -17.37
N PHE A 250 3.71 16.32 -17.56
CA PHE A 250 4.19 17.47 -16.76
C PHE A 250 3.58 18.79 -17.21
N LEU A 251 3.24 18.92 -18.48
CA LEU A 251 2.56 20.11 -19.02
C LEU A 251 1.07 20.16 -18.62
N THR A 252 0.47 19.00 -18.31
CA THR A 252 -0.94 18.88 -17.92
C THR A 252 -1.12 18.78 -16.40
N ILE A 253 -0.26 19.43 -15.60
CA ILE A 253 -0.47 19.53 -14.15
C ILE A 253 -1.68 20.44 -13.92
N SER A 254 -2.79 19.85 -13.46
CA SER A 254 -4.04 20.54 -13.15
C SER A 254 -4.59 20.07 -11.80
N LEU A 255 -5.19 20.99 -11.06
CA LEU A 255 -5.95 20.67 -9.84
C LEU A 255 -7.23 19.90 -10.15
N GLU A 256 -7.69 19.90 -11.40
CA GLU A 256 -8.85 19.15 -11.88
C GLU A 256 -8.46 17.79 -12.52
N SER A 257 -7.20 17.36 -12.36
CA SER A 257 -6.77 16.07 -12.89
C SER A 257 -7.57 14.92 -12.27
N SER A 258 -8.02 13.96 -13.10
CA SER A 258 -8.76 12.77 -12.68
C SER A 258 -8.09 12.05 -11.49
N THR A 259 -6.76 11.96 -11.50
CA THR A 259 -6.01 11.33 -10.39
C THR A 259 -6.15 12.08 -9.07
N LEU A 260 -6.18 13.43 -9.08
CA LEU A 260 -6.36 14.21 -7.85
C LEU A 260 -7.82 14.17 -7.39
N MET A 261 -8.76 14.28 -8.33
CA MET A 261 -10.18 14.17 -8.02
C MET A 261 -10.53 12.80 -7.42
N GLY A 262 -9.94 11.72 -7.95
CA GLY A 262 -10.08 10.37 -7.37
C GLY A 262 -9.60 10.30 -5.92
N ARG A 263 -8.41 10.87 -5.62
CA ARG A 263 -7.92 10.92 -4.23
C ARG A 263 -8.85 11.69 -3.29
N LEU A 264 -9.35 12.85 -3.74
CA LEU A 264 -10.32 13.63 -2.95
C LEU A 264 -11.62 12.86 -2.71
N LEU A 265 -12.06 12.05 -3.69
CA LEU A 265 -13.20 11.15 -3.53
C LEU A 265 -12.92 10.10 -2.45
N TYR A 266 -11.75 9.41 -2.49
CA TYR A 266 -11.37 8.43 -1.46
C TYR A 266 -11.31 9.04 -0.07
N TYR A 267 -10.76 10.26 0.07
CA TYR A 267 -10.68 10.96 1.37
C TYR A 267 -12.07 11.30 1.89
N ARG A 268 -12.94 11.83 1.02
CA ARG A 268 -14.33 12.15 1.37
C ARG A 268 -15.08 10.90 1.87
N ASP A 269 -14.93 9.79 1.16
CA ASP A 269 -15.68 8.56 1.44
C ASP A 269 -15.16 7.86 2.71
N VAL A 270 -13.85 7.92 2.99
CA VAL A 270 -13.26 7.25 4.15
C VAL A 270 -13.43 8.01 5.46
N LEU A 271 -13.55 9.35 5.43
CA LEU A 271 -13.65 10.15 6.64
C LEU A 271 -14.84 9.77 7.55
N PRO A 272 -16.08 9.60 7.06
CA PRO A 272 -17.19 9.11 7.87
C PRO A 272 -16.94 7.72 8.44
N VAL A 273 -16.22 6.86 7.70
CA VAL A 273 -15.87 5.50 8.13
C VAL A 273 -14.93 5.55 9.33
N ILE A 274 -13.87 6.37 9.26
CA ILE A 274 -12.92 6.58 10.37
C ILE A 274 -13.63 7.08 11.63
N LEU A 275 -14.61 7.99 11.47
CA LEU A 275 -15.38 8.50 12.61
C LEU A 275 -16.30 7.44 13.25
N LYS A 276 -16.87 6.55 12.44
CA LYS A 276 -17.73 5.45 12.91
C LYS A 276 -16.93 4.28 13.51
N HIS A 277 -15.68 4.10 13.08
CA HIS A 277 -14.81 2.99 13.50
C HIS A 277 -13.54 3.51 14.19
N PRO A 278 -13.63 3.98 15.45
CA PRO A 278 -12.52 4.63 16.16
C PRO A 278 -11.31 3.71 16.38
N PHE A 279 -11.49 2.39 16.30
CA PHE A 279 -10.44 1.37 16.43
C PHE A 279 -10.01 0.77 15.07
N GLY A 280 -10.50 1.33 13.95
CA GLY A 280 -10.19 0.91 12.60
C GLY A 280 -10.94 -0.33 12.12
N LEU A 281 -10.73 -0.65 10.84
CA LEU A 281 -11.31 -1.79 10.13
C LEU A 281 -10.35 -2.98 10.00
N GLY A 282 -9.10 -2.84 10.48
CA GLY A 282 -8.00 -3.79 10.24
C GLY A 282 -7.28 -3.55 8.92
N TYR A 283 -6.08 -4.14 8.80
CA TYR A 283 -5.31 -4.10 7.56
C TYR A 283 -6.11 -4.70 6.40
N MET A 284 -6.12 -4.05 5.24
CA MET A 284 -6.95 -4.35 4.09
C MET A 284 -8.47 -4.19 4.30
N GLY A 285 -8.93 -3.77 5.49
CA GLY A 285 -10.35 -3.54 5.76
C GLY A 285 -10.96 -2.47 4.87
N TYR A 286 -10.23 -1.39 4.58
CA TYR A 286 -10.63 -0.37 3.60
C TYR A 286 -10.91 -0.99 2.22
N TYR A 287 -10.00 -1.82 1.71
CA TYR A 287 -10.12 -2.45 0.40
C TYR A 287 -11.37 -3.32 0.26
N TYR A 288 -11.65 -4.16 1.26
CA TYR A 288 -12.81 -5.05 1.20
C TYR A 288 -14.13 -4.34 1.47
N ALA A 289 -14.15 -3.37 2.38
CA ALA A 289 -15.39 -2.69 2.75
C ALA A 289 -15.77 -1.51 1.84
N GLN A 290 -14.91 -1.09 0.90
CA GLN A 290 -15.13 0.12 0.11
C GLN A 290 -16.47 0.14 -0.64
N GLY A 291 -16.97 -0.99 -1.13
CA GLY A 291 -18.27 -1.09 -1.79
C GLY A 291 -19.44 -0.59 -0.94
N GLY A 292 -19.38 -0.80 0.38
CA GLY A 292 -20.42 -0.36 1.31
C GLY A 292 -20.48 1.16 1.56
N PHE A 293 -19.41 1.91 1.27
CA PHE A 293 -19.33 3.35 1.56
C PHE A 293 -18.88 4.22 0.38
N GLN A 294 -18.38 3.65 -0.69
CA GLN A 294 -17.95 4.41 -1.87
C GLN A 294 -19.10 5.18 -2.51
N THR A 295 -18.80 6.38 -3.01
CA THR A 295 -19.75 7.27 -3.71
C THR A 295 -19.34 7.51 -5.16
N GLY A 296 -18.58 6.61 -5.76
CA GLY A 296 -18.16 6.60 -7.16
C GLY A 296 -17.42 5.32 -7.50
N VAL A 297 -17.02 5.17 -8.76
CA VAL A 297 -16.33 3.98 -9.26
C VAL A 297 -14.86 4.04 -8.89
N TYR A 298 -14.42 3.18 -7.99
CA TYR A 298 -13.01 2.93 -7.71
C TYR A 298 -12.82 1.59 -7.01
N ALA A 299 -11.65 0.98 -7.22
CA ALA A 299 -11.20 -0.21 -6.52
C ALA A 299 -9.73 -0.03 -6.15
N THR A 300 -9.46 0.54 -4.98
CA THR A 300 -8.10 0.85 -4.53
C THR A 300 -7.77 0.13 -3.23
N LYS A 301 -6.54 -0.42 -3.16
CA LYS A 301 -6.08 -1.10 -1.94
C LYS A 301 -5.85 -0.13 -0.78
N PHE A 302 -5.49 1.10 -1.08
CA PHE A 302 -5.09 2.11 -0.10
C PHE A 302 -5.78 3.44 -0.38
N VAL A 303 -5.99 4.23 0.67
CA VAL A 303 -6.64 5.56 0.62
C VAL A 303 -5.82 6.60 -0.16
N HIS A 304 -4.53 6.33 -0.47
CA HIS A 304 -3.59 7.31 -1.01
C HIS A 304 -3.34 8.52 -0.07
N ASN A 305 -3.39 8.27 1.23
CA ASN A 305 -2.99 9.18 2.30
C ASN A 305 -2.66 8.32 3.52
N GLU A 306 -1.41 8.32 3.96
CA GLU A 306 -0.96 7.40 5.00
C GLU A 306 -1.58 7.65 6.37
N LEU A 307 -1.89 8.90 6.70
CA LEU A 307 -2.57 9.17 7.98
C LEU A 307 -4.01 8.67 7.96
N LEU A 308 -4.73 8.85 6.84
CA LEU A 308 -6.06 8.29 6.69
C LEU A 308 -6.01 6.76 6.62
N GLN A 309 -4.97 6.19 5.99
CA GLN A 309 -4.77 4.74 5.93
C GLN A 309 -4.54 4.16 7.32
N PHE A 310 -3.63 4.70 8.12
CA PHE A 310 -3.45 4.23 9.50
C PHE A 310 -4.72 4.43 10.33
N ALA A 311 -5.44 5.54 10.15
CA ALA A 311 -6.66 5.79 10.89
C ALA A 311 -7.77 4.79 10.54
N VAL A 312 -7.92 4.40 9.27
CA VAL A 312 -8.91 3.40 8.87
C VAL A 312 -8.46 1.98 9.21
N ASP A 313 -7.15 1.70 9.29
CA ASP A 313 -6.63 0.38 9.64
C ASP A 313 -6.70 0.11 11.16
N VAL A 314 -6.15 1.02 11.99
CA VAL A 314 -5.94 0.78 13.44
C VAL A 314 -6.56 1.85 14.35
N GLY A 315 -7.31 2.76 13.76
CA GLY A 315 -7.99 3.82 14.48
C GLY A 315 -7.17 5.11 14.61
N TRP A 316 -7.87 6.18 15.00
CA TRP A 316 -7.30 7.52 14.97
C TRP A 316 -6.35 7.81 16.15
N ILE A 317 -6.46 7.13 17.30
CA ILE A 317 -5.58 7.38 18.46
C ILE A 317 -4.12 7.03 18.15
N PRO A 318 -3.76 5.81 17.72
CA PRO A 318 -2.39 5.48 17.32
C PRO A 318 -1.88 6.37 16.18
N THR A 319 -2.76 6.70 15.23
CA THR A 319 -2.45 7.57 14.10
C THR A 319 -2.08 8.99 14.52
N LEU A 320 -2.86 9.60 15.43
CA LEU A 320 -2.57 10.94 15.94
C LEU A 320 -1.27 10.97 16.75
N LEU A 321 -0.98 9.92 17.54
CA LEU A 321 0.29 9.80 18.24
C LEU A 321 1.46 9.77 17.26
N PHE A 322 1.34 9.01 16.17
CA PHE A 322 2.35 8.94 15.12
C PHE A 322 2.52 10.27 14.38
N ALA A 323 1.41 10.87 13.93
CA ALA A 323 1.41 12.18 13.28
C ALA A 323 2.04 13.27 14.16
N PHE A 324 1.71 13.28 15.46
CA PHE A 324 2.29 14.22 16.43
C PHE A 324 3.80 14.01 16.61
N ALA A 325 4.27 12.76 16.65
CA ALA A 325 5.71 12.47 16.73
C ALA A 325 6.46 13.02 15.51
N LEU A 326 5.92 12.86 14.30
CA LEU A 326 6.50 13.40 13.06
C LEU A 326 6.48 14.92 13.04
N LEU A 327 5.34 15.53 13.36
CA LEU A 327 5.18 16.99 13.37
C LEU A 327 6.12 17.65 14.40
N ARG A 328 6.19 17.08 15.61
CA ARG A 328 7.12 17.55 16.64
C ARG A 328 8.57 17.53 16.14
N ARG A 329 9.00 16.45 15.46
CA ARG A 329 10.35 16.36 14.89
C ARG A 329 10.58 17.37 13.78
N LEU A 330 9.60 17.54 12.88
CA LEU A 330 9.65 18.48 11.76
C LEU A 330 9.82 19.93 12.24
N LEU A 331 9.09 20.31 13.30
CA LEU A 331 9.08 21.67 13.86
C LEU A 331 10.23 21.92 14.86
N ALA A 332 10.86 20.90 15.40
CA ALA A 332 11.91 21.05 16.39
C ALA A 332 13.12 21.81 15.81
N ARG A 333 13.52 22.89 16.47
CA ARG A 333 14.66 23.74 16.04
C ARG A 333 15.97 22.96 15.96
N LYS A 334 16.15 21.94 16.78
CA LYS A 334 17.36 21.08 16.84
C LYS A 334 17.46 20.09 15.69
N THR A 335 16.38 19.87 14.92
CA THR A 335 16.41 18.93 13.78
C THR A 335 17.38 19.42 12.70
N PRO A 336 18.39 18.63 12.32
CA PRO A 336 19.32 19.00 11.26
C PRO A 336 18.59 19.28 9.94
N ALA A 337 19.03 20.29 9.19
CA ALA A 337 18.35 20.75 7.97
C ALA A 337 18.16 19.62 6.94
N MET A 338 19.14 18.73 6.76
CA MET A 338 19.01 17.56 5.88
C MET A 338 17.89 16.63 6.33
N GLN A 339 17.86 16.26 7.60
CA GLN A 339 16.83 15.38 8.16
C GLN A 339 15.43 16.02 8.07
N ARG A 340 15.33 17.34 8.30
CA ARG A 340 14.08 18.10 8.18
C ARG A 340 13.55 18.09 6.74
N MET A 341 14.44 18.27 5.73
CA MET A 341 14.06 18.19 4.32
C MET A 341 13.59 16.80 3.93
N LEU A 342 14.30 15.74 4.37
CA LEU A 342 13.90 14.35 4.14
C LEU A 342 12.53 14.06 4.77
N LEU A 343 12.35 14.42 6.05
CA LEU A 343 11.09 14.23 6.75
C LEU A 343 9.94 15.00 6.08
N PHE A 344 10.19 16.26 5.70
CA PHE A 344 9.21 17.07 4.98
C PHE A 344 8.82 16.40 3.65
N ALA A 345 9.79 15.93 2.86
CA ALA A 345 9.52 15.30 1.57
C ALA A 345 8.66 14.03 1.72
N ILE A 346 8.99 13.17 2.71
CA ILE A 346 8.21 11.97 2.99
C ILE A 346 6.79 12.35 3.45
N CYS A 347 6.66 13.19 4.47
CA CYS A 347 5.35 13.58 4.99
C CYS A 347 4.46 14.23 3.94
N ALA A 348 5.01 15.16 3.14
CA ALA A 348 4.26 15.86 2.11
C ALA A 348 3.75 14.92 1.00
N HIS A 349 4.57 13.96 0.56
CA HIS A 349 4.16 13.01 -0.49
C HIS A 349 3.19 11.96 0.06
N SER A 350 3.41 11.47 1.27
CA SER A 350 2.55 10.49 1.95
C SER A 350 1.15 11.03 2.31
N MET A 351 0.91 12.34 2.21
CA MET A 351 -0.45 12.90 2.25
C MET A 351 -1.23 12.73 0.94
N LEU A 352 -0.54 12.33 -0.13
CA LEU A 352 -1.12 12.14 -1.46
C LEU A 352 -0.87 10.74 -2.04
N ASP A 353 -0.15 9.87 -1.32
CA ASP A 353 0.14 8.50 -1.73
C ASP A 353 0.36 7.56 -0.53
N PHE A 354 0.58 6.24 -0.78
CA PHE A 354 0.75 5.20 0.23
C PHE A 354 2.24 4.79 0.42
N ASP A 355 3.12 5.79 0.60
CA ASP A 355 4.57 5.60 0.60
C ASP A 355 5.10 4.76 1.76
N LEU A 356 4.45 4.81 2.94
CA LEU A 356 4.90 4.07 4.12
C LEU A 356 4.52 2.58 4.06
N GLN A 357 3.71 2.17 3.07
CA GLN A 357 3.53 0.77 2.71
C GLN A 357 4.81 0.17 2.12
N PHE A 358 5.71 1.01 1.60
CA PHE A 358 7.07 0.65 1.20
C PHE A 358 8.01 0.82 2.39
N LEU A 359 8.29 -0.26 3.12
CA LEU A 359 9.09 -0.19 4.35
C LEU A 359 10.48 0.43 4.14
N SER A 360 11.05 0.34 2.94
CA SER A 360 12.31 1.02 2.62
C SER A 360 12.22 2.55 2.77
N ILE A 361 11.08 3.16 2.41
CA ILE A 361 10.80 4.58 2.64
C ILE A 361 10.55 4.84 4.14
N PHE A 362 9.81 3.95 4.79
CA PHE A 362 9.57 4.03 6.23
C PHE A 362 10.89 3.98 7.05
N PHE A 363 11.86 3.17 6.60
CA PHE A 363 13.20 3.14 7.21
C PHE A 363 13.96 4.46 7.01
N VAL A 364 13.84 5.09 5.83
CA VAL A 364 14.41 6.44 5.62
C VAL A 364 13.76 7.46 6.54
N LEU A 365 12.43 7.39 6.75
CA LEU A 365 11.74 8.25 7.72
C LEU A 365 12.37 8.12 9.11
N PHE A 366 12.63 6.88 9.57
CA PHE A 366 13.24 6.68 10.90
C PHE A 366 14.67 7.22 11.02
N LEU A 367 15.44 7.24 9.93
CA LEU A 367 16.76 7.90 9.95
C LEU A 367 16.64 9.41 10.21
N THR A 368 15.51 10.04 9.91
CA THR A 368 15.30 11.47 10.19
C THR A 368 14.93 11.75 11.65
N MET A 369 14.52 10.73 12.38
CA MET A 369 14.15 10.82 13.78
C MET A 369 15.39 10.75 14.69
N ASP A 370 15.22 11.04 15.99
CA ASP A 370 16.32 11.01 16.95
C ASP A 370 16.22 9.77 17.86
N PRO A 371 17.00 8.72 17.61
CA PRO A 371 16.96 7.52 18.44
C PRO A 371 17.64 7.72 19.81
N GLU A 372 18.29 8.86 20.04
CA GLU A 372 18.91 9.21 21.35
C GLU A 372 17.95 10.03 22.23
N GLU A 373 16.81 10.47 21.69
CA GLU A 373 15.80 11.20 22.46
C GLU A 373 15.11 10.28 23.47
N GLY A 374 14.81 10.83 24.65
CA GLY A 374 14.01 10.17 25.69
C GLY A 374 14.84 9.51 26.80
N LYS A 375 14.13 8.84 27.71
CA LYS A 375 14.74 8.14 28.86
C LYS A 375 15.30 6.81 28.38
N GLU A 376 16.62 6.62 28.60
CA GLU A 376 17.29 5.36 28.28
C GLU A 376 17.08 4.33 29.40
N ILE A 377 16.72 3.13 29.00
CA ILE A 377 16.73 1.93 29.83
C ILE A 377 17.73 0.96 29.20
N VAL A 378 18.77 0.64 29.97
CA VAL A 378 19.82 -0.31 29.55
C VAL A 378 19.57 -1.64 30.23
N TRP A 379 19.25 -2.65 29.44
CA TRP A 379 19.08 -4.00 29.92
C TRP A 379 20.39 -4.77 29.78
N GLN A 380 20.97 -5.17 30.93
CA GLN A 380 22.22 -5.92 30.96
C GLN A 380 21.98 -7.37 30.53
N TRP A 381 22.85 -7.88 29.69
CA TRP A 381 22.76 -9.18 29.08
C TRP A 381 23.24 -10.30 30.03
N LYS A 382 22.40 -10.70 31.00
CA LYS A 382 22.68 -11.81 31.92
C LYS A 382 22.21 -13.15 31.33
N LYS A 383 22.89 -14.26 31.70
CA LYS A 383 22.63 -15.60 31.12
C LYS A 383 21.16 -16.06 31.08
N PRO A 384 20.32 -15.92 32.15
CA PRO A 384 18.92 -16.37 32.08
C PRO A 384 18.10 -15.56 31.07
N ASN A 385 18.27 -14.25 31.03
CA ASN A 385 17.53 -13.36 30.11
C ASN A 385 17.93 -13.61 28.64
N ARG A 386 19.17 -14.02 28.42
CA ARG A 386 19.68 -14.34 27.08
C ARG A 386 18.90 -15.51 26.44
N ARG A 387 18.70 -16.62 27.17
CA ARG A 387 17.98 -17.76 26.64
C ARG A 387 16.53 -17.41 26.30
N ALA A 388 15.83 -16.71 27.19
CA ALA A 388 14.47 -16.27 26.97
C ALA A 388 14.35 -15.41 25.72
N LEU A 389 15.23 -14.41 25.53
CA LEU A 389 15.19 -13.55 24.35
C LEU A 389 15.53 -14.32 23.05
N PHE A 390 16.51 -15.23 23.06
CA PHE A 390 16.81 -16.04 21.87
C PHE A 390 15.64 -16.95 21.51
N LEU A 391 14.97 -17.56 22.52
CA LEU A 391 13.80 -18.41 22.28
C LEU A 391 12.61 -17.60 21.75
N SER A 392 12.30 -16.45 22.35
CA SER A 392 11.19 -15.60 21.89
C SER A 392 11.44 -15.02 20.50
N ALA A 393 12.64 -14.53 20.22
CA ALA A 393 13.02 -14.05 18.90
C ALA A 393 13.06 -15.17 17.87
N GLY A 394 13.52 -16.38 18.26
CA GLY A 394 13.47 -17.59 17.41
C GLY A 394 12.04 -18.01 17.09
N ALA A 395 11.14 -18.00 18.07
CA ALA A 395 9.72 -18.29 17.85
C ALA A 395 9.08 -17.26 16.91
N LEU A 396 9.33 -15.96 17.13
CA LEU A 396 8.83 -14.91 16.26
C LEU A 396 9.39 -15.03 14.83
N ALA A 397 10.68 -15.34 14.68
CA ALA A 397 11.30 -15.58 13.38
C ALA A 397 10.68 -16.79 12.66
N ALA A 398 10.40 -17.88 13.39
CA ALA A 398 9.73 -19.06 12.84
C ALA A 398 8.32 -18.73 12.34
N VAL A 399 7.55 -17.95 13.10
CA VAL A 399 6.22 -17.47 12.65
C VAL A 399 6.33 -16.60 11.41
N CYS A 400 7.28 -15.63 11.38
CA CYS A 400 7.53 -14.80 10.22
C CYS A 400 7.91 -15.62 8.98
N LEU A 401 8.78 -16.63 9.12
CA LEU A 401 9.17 -17.52 8.01
C LEU A 401 7.98 -18.36 7.53
N TYR A 402 7.18 -18.88 8.43
CA TYR A 402 6.00 -19.69 8.08
C TYR A 402 4.97 -18.85 7.32
N LEU A 403 4.60 -17.67 7.85
CA LEU A 403 3.69 -16.74 7.17
C LEU A 403 4.30 -16.24 5.85
N GLY A 404 5.58 -15.88 5.86
CA GLY A 404 6.29 -15.46 4.66
C GLY A 404 6.25 -16.51 3.55
N ALA A 405 6.39 -17.80 3.89
CA ALA A 405 6.27 -18.90 2.93
C ALA A 405 4.85 -19.04 2.38
N ALA A 406 3.82 -18.93 3.22
CA ALA A 406 2.43 -18.96 2.79
C ALA A 406 2.10 -17.81 1.82
N LEU A 407 2.49 -16.58 2.18
CA LEU A 407 2.25 -15.39 1.38
C LEU A 407 3.08 -15.39 0.08
N PHE A 408 4.29 -15.92 0.11
CA PHE A 408 5.11 -16.11 -1.11
C PHE A 408 4.50 -17.14 -2.05
N ALA A 409 3.90 -18.22 -1.53
CA ALA A 409 3.17 -19.19 -2.35
C ALA A 409 2.01 -18.49 -3.10
N GLY A 410 1.21 -17.64 -2.43
CA GLY A 410 0.15 -16.85 -3.05
C GLY A 410 0.70 -15.86 -4.09
N TYR A 411 1.80 -15.16 -3.79
CA TYR A 411 2.48 -14.29 -4.75
C TYR A 411 2.92 -15.06 -6.02
N ARG A 412 3.34 -16.31 -5.86
CA ARG A 412 3.71 -17.21 -6.98
C ARG A 412 2.51 -17.89 -7.63
N LYS A 413 1.28 -17.49 -7.31
CA LYS A 413 0.02 -18.07 -7.81
C LYS A 413 -0.15 -19.57 -7.49
N ASN A 414 0.46 -20.02 -6.39
CA ASN A 414 0.20 -21.34 -5.82
C ASN A 414 -0.81 -21.21 -4.68
N ASP A 415 -2.05 -20.90 -5.05
CA ASP A 415 -3.12 -20.54 -4.12
C ASP A 415 -3.54 -21.72 -3.25
N ALA A 416 -3.46 -22.95 -3.77
CA ALA A 416 -3.72 -24.16 -2.99
C ALA A 416 -2.73 -24.32 -1.82
N LEU A 417 -1.41 -24.09 -2.06
CA LEU A 417 -0.40 -24.15 -1.01
C LEU A 417 -0.56 -22.97 -0.03
N ALA A 418 -0.81 -21.76 -0.54
CA ALA A 418 -1.02 -20.57 0.28
C ALA A 418 -2.20 -20.77 1.25
N ALA A 419 -3.36 -21.21 0.74
CA ALA A 419 -4.55 -21.49 1.52
C ALA A 419 -4.37 -22.66 2.50
N ARG A 420 -3.53 -23.66 2.16
CA ARG A 420 -3.20 -24.77 3.07
C ARG A 420 -2.33 -24.31 4.24
N LEU A 421 -1.32 -23.47 3.99
CA LEU A 421 -0.42 -22.94 5.02
C LEU A 421 -1.11 -21.84 5.84
N TYR A 422 -1.86 -20.95 5.20
CA TYR A 422 -2.59 -19.90 5.88
C TYR A 422 -4.06 -19.84 5.38
N PRO A 423 -4.96 -20.65 5.97
CA PRO A 423 -6.36 -20.75 5.55
C PRO A 423 -7.14 -19.42 5.61
N ALA A 424 -6.63 -18.45 6.37
CA ALA A 424 -7.20 -17.11 6.49
C ALA A 424 -6.68 -16.12 5.45
N TYR A 425 -5.93 -16.55 4.44
CA TYR A 425 -5.45 -15.69 3.36
C TYR A 425 -6.54 -15.52 2.29
N THR A 426 -7.35 -14.50 2.45
CA THR A 426 -8.53 -14.21 1.61
C THR A 426 -8.21 -14.16 0.11
N PRO A 427 -7.11 -13.55 -0.39
CA PRO A 427 -6.84 -13.53 -1.83
C PRO A 427 -6.76 -14.93 -2.45
N SER A 428 -6.06 -15.87 -1.83
CA SER A 428 -5.97 -17.24 -2.36
C SER A 428 -7.29 -18.01 -2.21
N GLN A 429 -8.06 -17.76 -1.15
CA GLN A 429 -9.40 -18.36 -1.00
C GLN A 429 -10.36 -17.91 -2.10
N LEU A 430 -10.28 -16.65 -2.53
CA LEU A 430 -11.10 -16.12 -3.64
C LEU A 430 -10.72 -16.76 -4.98
N VAL A 431 -9.44 -16.96 -5.25
CA VAL A 431 -9.00 -17.68 -6.46
C VAL A 431 -9.55 -19.10 -6.46
N LEU A 432 -9.40 -19.81 -5.34
CA LEU A 432 -9.90 -21.17 -5.22
C LEU A 432 -11.45 -21.25 -5.28
N LEU A 433 -12.17 -20.23 -4.81
CA LEU A 433 -13.62 -20.13 -4.99
C LEU A 433 -13.98 -19.97 -6.47
N ALA A 434 -13.29 -19.10 -7.20
CA ALA A 434 -13.53 -18.90 -8.63
C ALA A 434 -13.19 -20.15 -9.48
N GLU A 435 -12.28 -21.01 -8.99
CA GLU A 435 -11.88 -22.27 -9.64
C GLU A 435 -12.75 -23.48 -9.21
N ALA A 436 -13.72 -23.30 -8.31
CA ALA A 436 -14.56 -24.37 -7.81
C ALA A 436 -15.36 -25.04 -8.94
N ARG A 437 -15.32 -26.38 -9.00
CA ARG A 437 -15.91 -27.15 -10.09
C ARG A 437 -17.30 -27.67 -9.79
N THR A 438 -17.70 -27.71 -8.54
CA THR A 438 -19.01 -28.20 -8.10
C THR A 438 -19.71 -27.18 -7.21
N PRO A 439 -21.05 -27.15 -7.21
CA PRO A 439 -21.80 -26.28 -6.30
C PRO A 439 -21.45 -26.49 -4.82
N GLN A 440 -21.23 -27.72 -4.40
CA GLN A 440 -20.87 -28.08 -3.02
C GLN A 440 -19.49 -27.51 -2.64
N GLU A 441 -18.52 -27.59 -3.55
CA GLU A 441 -17.20 -27.00 -3.33
C GLU A 441 -17.29 -25.47 -3.26
N ALA A 442 -18.01 -24.84 -4.16
CA ALA A 442 -18.23 -23.38 -4.16
C ALA A 442 -18.88 -22.92 -2.86
N GLU A 443 -19.93 -23.61 -2.41
CA GLU A 443 -20.61 -23.31 -1.16
C GLU A 443 -19.68 -23.43 0.07
N ALA A 444 -18.95 -24.53 0.21
CA ALA A 444 -18.03 -24.73 1.32
C ALA A 444 -16.92 -23.68 1.37
N ARG A 445 -16.39 -23.25 0.20
CA ARG A 445 -15.38 -22.19 0.10
C ARG A 445 -15.98 -20.82 0.42
N ALA A 446 -17.16 -20.50 -0.09
CA ALA A 446 -17.88 -19.28 0.22
C ALA A 446 -18.15 -19.17 1.72
N ASP A 447 -18.64 -20.20 2.37
CA ASP A 447 -18.87 -20.23 3.82
C ASP A 447 -17.58 -20.05 4.62
N THR A 448 -16.45 -20.59 4.13
CA THR A 448 -15.15 -20.41 4.76
C THR A 448 -14.71 -18.94 4.73
N ILE A 449 -14.98 -18.21 3.63
CA ILE A 449 -14.64 -16.79 3.49
C ILE A 449 -15.62 -15.96 4.33
N LEU A 450 -16.93 -16.19 4.22
CA LEU A 450 -17.98 -15.41 4.92
C LEU A 450 -17.84 -15.43 6.44
N LYS A 451 -17.29 -16.49 7.02
CA LYS A 451 -16.96 -16.53 8.47
C LYS A 451 -16.00 -15.40 8.91
N ARG A 452 -15.29 -14.78 7.98
CA ARG A 452 -14.27 -13.78 8.27
C ARG A 452 -14.50 -12.45 7.55
N ASN A 453 -15.13 -12.49 6.38
CA ASN A 453 -15.33 -11.32 5.54
C ASN A 453 -16.63 -11.44 4.73
N GLU A 454 -17.61 -10.64 5.10
CA GLU A 454 -18.93 -10.57 4.45
C GLU A 454 -19.00 -9.45 3.38
N SER A 455 -17.91 -8.70 3.17
CA SER A 455 -17.92 -7.51 2.30
C SER A 455 -17.47 -7.80 0.86
N ILE A 456 -17.51 -9.05 0.41
CA ILE A 456 -17.00 -9.45 -0.91
C ILE A 456 -18.17 -9.94 -1.80
N ALA A 457 -18.49 -9.17 -2.85
CA ALA A 457 -19.59 -9.49 -3.78
C ALA A 457 -19.46 -10.90 -4.39
N LEU A 458 -18.29 -11.26 -4.93
CA LEU A 458 -18.02 -12.57 -5.54
C LEU A 458 -18.44 -13.75 -4.65
N VAL A 459 -18.31 -13.62 -3.32
CA VAL A 459 -18.64 -14.70 -2.38
C VAL A 459 -20.15 -14.86 -2.27
N TRP A 460 -20.89 -13.74 -2.22
CA TRP A 460 -22.34 -13.74 -2.22
C TRP A 460 -22.92 -14.20 -3.55
N ASP A 461 -22.27 -13.86 -4.68
CA ASP A 461 -22.64 -14.33 -6.01
C ASP A 461 -22.50 -15.84 -6.14
N ALA A 462 -21.42 -16.41 -5.64
CA ALA A 462 -21.24 -17.85 -5.60
C ALA A 462 -22.37 -18.54 -4.81
N LYS A 463 -22.75 -17.99 -3.65
CA LYS A 463 -23.89 -18.48 -2.86
C LYS A 463 -25.22 -18.34 -3.61
N ALA A 464 -25.45 -17.20 -4.26
CA ALA A 464 -26.65 -16.96 -5.04
C ALA A 464 -26.78 -17.96 -6.21
N LEU A 465 -25.67 -18.21 -6.92
CA LEU A 465 -25.64 -19.16 -8.03
C LEU A 465 -25.92 -20.59 -7.57
N VAL A 466 -25.32 -21.01 -6.44
CA VAL A 466 -25.58 -22.33 -5.84
C VAL A 466 -27.07 -22.47 -5.50
N SER A 467 -27.66 -21.49 -4.79
CA SER A 467 -29.09 -21.53 -4.46
C SER A 467 -29.98 -21.57 -5.71
N ALA A 468 -29.63 -20.82 -6.77
CA ALA A 468 -30.35 -20.84 -8.05
C ALA A 468 -30.28 -22.22 -8.73
N THR A 469 -29.15 -22.94 -8.65
CA THR A 469 -29.01 -24.30 -9.21
C THR A 469 -29.83 -25.34 -8.43
N GLN A 470 -30.05 -25.10 -7.15
CA GLN A 470 -30.90 -25.94 -6.28
C GLN A 470 -32.39 -25.62 -6.41
N GLY A 471 -32.76 -24.56 -7.15
CA GLY A 471 -34.15 -24.10 -7.30
C GLY A 471 -34.64 -23.25 -6.12
N ASP A 472 -33.78 -22.91 -5.16
CA ASP A 472 -34.10 -21.99 -4.06
C ASP A 472 -33.88 -20.54 -4.50
N PHE A 473 -34.85 -20.04 -5.27
CA PHE A 473 -34.77 -18.68 -5.80
C PHE A 473 -35.01 -17.58 -4.76
N GLU A 474 -35.60 -17.87 -3.62
CA GLU A 474 -35.81 -16.92 -2.54
C GLU A 474 -34.45 -16.61 -1.88
N THR A 475 -33.72 -17.64 -1.49
CA THR A 475 -32.36 -17.52 -0.93
C THR A 475 -31.37 -16.91 -1.95
N MET A 476 -31.50 -17.28 -3.23
CA MET A 476 -30.74 -16.66 -4.32
C MET A 476 -30.92 -15.13 -4.34
N VAL A 477 -32.16 -14.63 -4.24
CA VAL A 477 -32.42 -13.18 -4.22
C VAL A 477 -31.79 -12.52 -3.00
N GLN A 478 -31.86 -13.16 -1.82
CA GLN A 478 -31.23 -12.61 -0.61
C GLN A 478 -29.72 -12.47 -0.78
N TYR A 479 -29.04 -13.50 -1.26
CA TYR A 479 -27.59 -13.47 -1.49
C TYR A 479 -27.20 -12.48 -2.58
N LYS A 480 -27.97 -12.39 -3.68
CA LYS A 480 -27.66 -11.43 -4.74
C LYS A 480 -27.82 -9.98 -4.29
N ARG A 481 -28.78 -9.68 -3.41
CA ARG A 481 -28.91 -8.36 -2.79
C ARG A 481 -27.70 -8.01 -1.90
N GLN A 482 -27.10 -8.99 -1.22
CA GLN A 482 -25.85 -8.78 -0.48
C GLN A 482 -24.69 -8.50 -1.45
N ALA A 483 -24.58 -9.22 -2.56
CA ALA A 483 -23.58 -8.95 -3.60
C ALA A 483 -23.68 -7.53 -4.15
N LEU A 484 -24.91 -7.08 -4.51
CA LEU A 484 -25.17 -5.71 -4.96
C LEU A 484 -24.78 -4.66 -3.91
N ALA A 485 -25.01 -4.93 -2.63
CA ALA A 485 -24.60 -4.03 -1.55
C ALA A 485 -23.07 -3.93 -1.42
N CYS A 486 -22.34 -5.02 -1.71
CA CYS A 486 -20.89 -5.05 -1.70
C CYS A 486 -20.25 -4.42 -2.95
N ALA A 487 -20.94 -4.37 -4.09
CA ALA A 487 -20.42 -3.84 -5.34
C ALA A 487 -21.46 -2.96 -6.08
N PRO A 488 -21.93 -1.88 -5.46
CA PRO A 488 -23.08 -1.11 -5.97
C PRO A 488 -22.82 -0.37 -7.30
N TYR A 489 -21.58 -0.17 -7.68
CA TYR A 489 -21.19 0.50 -8.92
C TYR A 489 -20.82 -0.50 -10.05
N ALA A 490 -20.90 -1.80 -9.81
CA ALA A 490 -20.66 -2.81 -10.82
C ALA A 490 -21.96 -3.11 -11.58
N LEU A 491 -22.15 -2.50 -12.76
CA LEU A 491 -23.35 -2.74 -13.58
C LEU A 491 -23.53 -4.23 -13.89
N THR A 492 -22.44 -4.98 -14.07
CA THR A 492 -22.47 -6.44 -14.29
C THR A 492 -23.22 -7.20 -13.20
N GLU A 493 -23.16 -6.75 -11.95
CA GLU A 493 -23.87 -7.37 -10.83
C GLU A 493 -25.41 -7.25 -11.00
N TYR A 494 -25.88 -6.13 -11.54
CA TYR A 494 -27.30 -5.91 -11.82
C TYR A 494 -27.77 -6.73 -13.03
N LEU A 495 -26.90 -6.88 -14.04
CA LEU A 495 -27.19 -7.72 -15.20
C LEU A 495 -27.27 -9.21 -14.81
N ASP A 496 -26.36 -9.67 -13.97
CA ASP A 496 -26.40 -11.04 -13.43
C ASP A 496 -27.65 -11.27 -12.58
N TYR A 497 -28.04 -10.28 -11.76
CA TYR A 497 -29.27 -10.33 -10.98
C TYR A 497 -30.48 -10.40 -11.88
N PHE A 498 -30.52 -9.62 -12.95
CA PHE A 498 -31.56 -9.67 -13.96
C PHE A 498 -31.68 -11.08 -14.56
N HIS A 499 -30.57 -11.69 -15.00
CA HIS A 499 -30.60 -13.03 -15.59
C HIS A 499 -31.09 -14.09 -14.61
N LEU A 500 -30.67 -14.02 -13.35
CA LEU A 500 -31.12 -14.96 -12.31
C LEU A 500 -32.61 -14.80 -12.02
N LEU A 501 -33.11 -13.58 -11.91
CA LEU A 501 -34.54 -13.32 -11.70
C LEU A 501 -35.38 -13.78 -12.89
N ARG A 502 -34.94 -13.50 -14.13
CA ARG A 502 -35.61 -13.97 -15.35
C ARG A 502 -35.71 -15.50 -15.37
N ARG A 503 -34.60 -16.18 -15.07
CA ARG A 503 -34.60 -17.65 -14.98
C ARG A 503 -35.55 -18.16 -13.91
N ALA A 504 -35.60 -17.54 -12.75
CA ALA A 504 -36.52 -17.89 -11.67
C ALA A 504 -37.96 -17.74 -12.09
N MET A 505 -38.31 -16.60 -12.73
CA MET A 505 -39.64 -16.32 -13.26
C MET A 505 -40.06 -17.38 -14.29
N GLU A 506 -39.24 -17.64 -15.31
CA GLU A 506 -39.50 -18.61 -16.37
C GLU A 506 -39.68 -20.05 -15.81
N THR A 507 -38.89 -20.40 -14.78
CA THR A 507 -39.00 -21.71 -14.14
C THR A 507 -40.33 -21.86 -13.38
N CYS A 508 -40.71 -20.84 -12.60
CA CYS A 508 -42.00 -20.83 -11.88
C CYS A 508 -43.18 -20.83 -12.86
N GLN A 509 -43.09 -20.14 -13.99
CA GLN A 509 -44.13 -20.19 -15.04
C GLN A 509 -44.31 -21.62 -15.60
N LYS A 510 -43.20 -22.32 -15.91
CA LYS A 510 -43.25 -23.71 -16.41
C LYS A 510 -43.80 -24.67 -15.36
N GLN A 511 -43.66 -24.38 -14.08
CA GLN A 511 -44.18 -25.18 -12.97
C GLN A 511 -45.61 -24.82 -12.58
N GLY A 512 -46.22 -23.82 -13.24
CA GLY A 512 -47.59 -23.38 -12.94
C GLY A 512 -47.68 -22.53 -11.66
N GLU A 513 -46.57 -22.05 -11.12
CA GLU A 513 -46.49 -21.24 -9.90
C GLU A 513 -46.66 -19.74 -10.22
N ALA A 514 -47.85 -19.35 -10.71
CA ALA A 514 -48.10 -18.00 -11.20
C ALA A 514 -47.80 -16.89 -10.19
N ALA A 515 -48.13 -17.06 -8.91
CA ALA A 515 -47.87 -16.07 -7.86
C ALA A 515 -46.37 -15.83 -7.64
N ARG A 516 -45.57 -16.90 -7.68
CA ARG A 516 -44.10 -16.78 -7.54
C ARG A 516 -43.46 -16.16 -8.79
N ALA A 517 -43.95 -16.53 -9.98
CA ALA A 517 -43.53 -15.92 -11.24
C ALA A 517 -43.79 -14.40 -11.24
N ALA A 518 -44.98 -13.96 -10.80
CA ALA A 518 -45.30 -12.54 -10.67
C ALA A 518 -44.41 -11.82 -9.66
N LEU A 519 -44.00 -12.46 -8.55
CA LEU A 519 -43.07 -11.90 -7.60
C LEU A 519 -41.70 -11.62 -8.23
N TYR A 520 -41.17 -12.56 -9.03
CA TYR A 520 -39.87 -12.36 -9.70
C TYR A 520 -39.95 -11.35 -10.83
N ALA A 521 -41.08 -11.27 -11.55
CA ALA A 521 -41.36 -10.20 -12.52
C ALA A 521 -41.31 -8.82 -11.83
N LYS A 522 -41.97 -8.68 -10.67
CA LYS A 522 -41.92 -7.43 -9.89
C LYS A 522 -40.51 -7.06 -9.50
N ARG A 523 -39.69 -8.02 -9.02
CA ARG A 523 -38.29 -7.80 -8.65
C ARG A 523 -37.41 -7.41 -9.84
N LEU A 524 -37.70 -7.92 -11.06
CA LEU A 524 -37.07 -7.46 -12.31
C LEU A 524 -37.35 -5.98 -12.56
N LEU A 525 -38.59 -5.56 -12.39
CA LEU A 525 -39.02 -4.16 -12.56
C LEU A 525 -38.45 -3.20 -11.51
N GLU A 526 -37.95 -3.71 -10.36
CA GLU A 526 -37.27 -2.91 -9.32
C GLU A 526 -35.80 -2.59 -9.67
N ILE A 527 -35.18 -3.25 -10.66
CA ILE A 527 -33.74 -3.08 -10.97
C ILE A 527 -33.40 -1.63 -11.37
N PRO A 528 -34.17 -0.93 -12.21
CA PRO A 528 -33.93 0.49 -12.49
C PRO A 528 -33.92 1.36 -11.23
N ASP A 529 -34.87 1.15 -10.32
CA ASP A 529 -34.96 1.90 -9.06
C ASP A 529 -33.71 1.68 -8.18
N LEU A 530 -33.14 0.46 -8.18
CA LEU A 530 -31.88 0.17 -7.46
C LEU A 530 -30.72 0.96 -8.05
N LEU A 531 -30.62 1.06 -9.37
CA LEU A 531 -29.58 1.86 -10.05
C LEU A 531 -29.78 3.36 -9.79
N ASP A 532 -31.02 3.86 -9.83
CA ASP A 532 -31.35 5.25 -9.52
C ASP A 532 -31.01 5.61 -8.07
N ALA A 533 -31.23 4.70 -7.13
CA ALA A 533 -30.81 4.87 -5.74
C ALA A 533 -29.27 5.01 -5.60
N VAL A 534 -28.49 4.27 -6.38
CA VAL A 534 -27.04 4.42 -6.44
C VAL A 534 -26.65 5.75 -7.08
N LYS A 535 -27.30 6.13 -8.19
CA LYS A 535 -27.10 7.41 -8.88
C LYS A 535 -27.35 8.60 -7.95
N ALA A 536 -28.40 8.54 -7.14
CA ALA A 536 -28.75 9.59 -6.18
C ALA A 536 -27.69 9.82 -5.09
N ARG A 537 -26.99 8.76 -4.66
CA ARG A 537 -25.90 8.87 -3.65
C ARG A 537 -24.52 9.16 -4.25
N THR A 538 -24.40 9.15 -5.59
CA THR A 538 -23.13 9.34 -6.29
C THR A 538 -22.59 10.76 -6.09
N SER A 539 -21.32 10.86 -5.70
CA SER A 539 -20.65 12.14 -5.49
C SER A 539 -20.47 12.91 -6.80
N PRO A 540 -20.63 14.25 -6.81
CA PRO A 540 -20.21 15.07 -7.93
C PRO A 540 -18.75 14.90 -8.35
N LEU A 541 -17.87 14.46 -7.42
CA LEU A 541 -16.48 14.13 -7.72
C LEU A 541 -16.34 12.90 -8.61
N ALA A 542 -17.25 11.93 -8.49
CA ALA A 542 -17.24 10.70 -9.28
C ALA A 542 -17.39 10.96 -10.79
N TRP A 543 -18.06 12.04 -11.17
CA TRP A 543 -18.22 12.46 -12.58
C TRP A 543 -17.04 13.25 -13.15
N LYS A 544 -16.01 13.54 -12.30
CA LYS A 544 -14.78 14.24 -12.69
C LYS A 544 -13.57 13.31 -12.80
N ILE A 545 -13.74 12.03 -12.49
CA ILE A 545 -12.70 11.01 -12.62
C ILE A 545 -12.81 10.30 -13.95
N GLN A 546 -11.77 9.54 -14.33
CA GLN A 546 -11.75 8.83 -15.62
C GLN A 546 -12.78 7.71 -15.66
N ASP A 547 -12.91 6.95 -14.55
CA ASP A 547 -13.85 5.83 -14.45
C ASP A 547 -15.19 6.38 -13.93
N GLN A 548 -16.02 6.84 -14.87
CA GLN A 548 -17.35 7.37 -14.54
C GLN A 548 -18.34 6.23 -14.24
N PRO A 549 -19.33 6.47 -13.34
CA PRO A 549 -20.37 5.48 -13.06
C PRO A 549 -21.24 5.17 -14.29
N GLU A 550 -21.35 3.89 -14.62
CA GLU A 550 -22.30 3.37 -15.60
C GLU A 550 -23.51 2.81 -14.83
N LEU A 551 -24.59 3.58 -14.73
CA LEU A 551 -25.76 3.30 -13.90
C LEU A 551 -27.04 3.27 -14.73
N GLU A 552 -26.93 2.93 -16.01
CA GLU A 552 -28.08 2.78 -16.93
C GLU A 552 -28.06 1.38 -17.53
N LEU A 553 -29.23 0.75 -17.57
CA LEU A 553 -29.32 -0.57 -18.19
C LEU A 553 -29.14 -0.44 -19.70
N PRO A 554 -28.42 -1.38 -20.34
CA PRO A 554 -28.36 -1.46 -21.78
C PRO A 554 -29.77 -1.56 -22.41
N GLU A 555 -29.93 -1.03 -23.63
CA GLU A 555 -31.22 -0.88 -24.31
C GLU A 555 -32.00 -2.18 -24.38
N GLU A 556 -31.34 -3.31 -24.60
CA GLU A 556 -31.98 -4.64 -24.66
C GLU A 556 -32.69 -5.04 -23.36
N TYR A 557 -32.08 -4.73 -22.20
CA TYR A 557 -32.67 -5.02 -20.88
C TYR A 557 -33.82 -4.07 -20.56
N ALA A 558 -33.67 -2.79 -20.90
CA ALA A 558 -34.71 -1.79 -20.73
C ALA A 558 -35.96 -2.15 -21.62
N ALA A 559 -35.76 -2.55 -22.87
CA ALA A 559 -36.83 -2.99 -23.77
C ALA A 559 -37.54 -4.23 -23.21
N TYR A 560 -36.81 -5.20 -22.65
CA TYR A 560 -37.42 -6.37 -22.03
C TYR A 560 -38.28 -5.98 -20.80
N LEU A 561 -37.81 -5.09 -19.93
CA LEU A 561 -38.60 -4.61 -18.79
C LEU A 561 -39.89 -3.88 -19.24
N ASN A 562 -39.79 -3.05 -20.27
CA ASN A 562 -40.98 -2.40 -20.86
C ASN A 562 -42.00 -3.41 -21.42
N SER A 563 -41.54 -4.50 -22.04
CA SER A 563 -42.42 -5.57 -22.51
C SER A 563 -43.12 -6.32 -21.37
N LEU A 564 -42.43 -6.46 -20.22
CA LEU A 564 -43.01 -7.06 -19.01
C LEU A 564 -44.08 -6.16 -18.36
N GLN A 565 -43.91 -4.84 -18.39
CA GLN A 565 -44.92 -3.89 -17.88
C GLN A 565 -46.18 -3.87 -18.74
N THR A 566 -46.04 -4.03 -20.08
CA THR A 566 -47.18 -4.01 -21.01
C THR A 566 -47.90 -5.36 -21.11
N SER A 567 -47.20 -6.47 -20.81
CA SER A 567 -47.85 -7.77 -20.64
C SER A 567 -48.49 -7.80 -19.26
N ASP A 568 -49.76 -7.39 -19.17
CA ASP A 568 -50.58 -7.58 -17.95
C ASP A 568 -50.39 -9.00 -17.44
N PHE A 569 -49.71 -9.15 -16.30
CA PHE A 569 -49.76 -10.36 -15.50
C PHE A 569 -51.19 -10.43 -14.88
N ARG A 570 -52.19 -10.65 -15.73
CA ARG A 570 -53.57 -10.98 -15.35
C ARG A 570 -53.68 -12.44 -14.95
#